data_f65313bb86c5c306058d0d4f7f492785
#
_entry.id   f65313bb86c5c306058d0d4f7f492785
#
_cell.length_a   1.000
_cell.length_b   1.000
_cell.length_c   1.000
_cell.angle_alpha   90.00
_cell.angle_beta   90.00
_cell.angle_gamma   90.00
#
_symmetry.space_group_name_H-M   'P 1'
#
loop_
_entity.id
_entity.type
_entity.pdbx_description
1 polymer ?
#
loop_
_entity_poly.entity_id
_entity_poly.type
_entity_poly.pdbx_seq_one_letter_code
_entity_poly.pdbx_strand_id
1 'polypeptide(L)'
;MRENDENPWRDGRCPVPKLGTTQRSSLQNMEEIGRKHPIHLDVHDRRDTPIIVFLTVCTKGRKPILASSAAHALLIEAWRAAKMWQVGRYAVMPDHVHLFCAPAGSETEPLLQWVKYWKSATARNWITPADAPVWQRHFWDTQLRRSESYDQKWQYVVENPIRAGLVKRTCDWPYQGELNVLQW
;
A
#
# COMPACT_ATOMS: atom_id res chain seq x y z
N MET A 1 7.60 32.75 -7.62
CA MET A 1 7.23 32.16 -6.31
C MET A 1 7.48 30.67 -6.43
N ARG A 2 8.44 30.15 -5.69
CA ARG A 2 8.80 28.72 -5.70
C ARG A 2 8.03 28.09 -4.56
N GLU A 3 7.05 27.25 -4.84
CA GLU A 3 6.38 26.42 -3.85
C GLU A 3 7.39 25.39 -3.32
N ASN A 4 7.57 25.40 -2.01
CA ASN A 4 8.39 24.43 -1.29
C ASN A 4 7.68 23.08 -1.30
N ASP A 5 8.16 22.15 -2.10
CA ASP A 5 7.87 20.73 -1.99
C ASP A 5 8.52 20.16 -0.72
N GLU A 6 7.91 20.39 0.41
CA GLU A 6 8.30 19.75 1.67
C GLU A 6 7.70 18.32 1.72
N ASN A 7 8.40 17.39 1.10
CA ASN A 7 8.17 15.97 1.34
C ASN A 7 8.64 15.64 2.77
N PRO A 8 7.75 15.38 3.74
CA PRO A 8 8.10 15.19 5.15
C PRO A 8 9.01 13.98 5.41
N TRP A 9 9.22 13.12 4.41
CA TRP A 9 10.08 11.95 4.50
C TRP A 9 11.52 12.20 4.03
N ARG A 10 11.84 13.39 3.46
CA ARG A 10 13.20 13.69 2.99
C ARG A 10 14.21 13.90 4.10
N ASP A 11 13.78 14.36 5.26
CA ASP A 11 14.67 14.79 6.35
C ASP A 11 14.79 13.77 7.49
N GLY A 12 14.31 12.54 7.32
CA GLY A 12 14.34 11.52 8.37
C GLY A 12 13.51 11.88 9.62
N ARG A 13 12.70 12.92 9.55
CA ARG A 13 11.83 13.33 10.66
C ARG A 13 10.49 12.58 10.57
N CYS A 14 10.17 11.84 11.63
CA CYS A 14 8.89 11.18 11.79
C CYS A 14 7.79 12.24 11.98
N PRO A 15 6.76 12.31 11.11
CA PRO A 15 5.61 13.16 11.38
C PRO A 15 4.91 12.66 12.64
N VAL A 16 4.89 13.49 13.69
CA VAL A 16 4.20 13.17 14.95
C VAL A 16 2.69 13.31 14.71
N PRO A 17 1.89 12.24 14.83
CA PRO A 17 0.45 12.33 14.72
C PRO A 17 -0.08 13.14 15.90
N LYS A 18 -0.88 14.19 15.66
CA LYS A 18 -1.67 14.82 16.71
C LYS A 18 -2.72 13.81 17.17
N LEU A 19 -2.54 13.28 18.38
CA LEU A 19 -3.49 12.38 19.05
C LEU A 19 -4.83 13.08 19.24
N GLY A 20 -5.80 12.75 18.40
CA GLY A 20 -7.22 12.92 18.67
C GLY A 20 -7.71 11.66 19.40
N THR A 21 -8.00 11.82 20.68
CA THR A 21 -8.60 10.80 21.54
C THR A 21 -10.03 10.51 21.05
N THR A 22 -10.38 9.23 20.91
CA THR A 22 -11.73 8.66 20.69
C THR A 22 -12.00 8.14 19.27
N GLN A 23 -11.82 6.84 19.12
CA GLN A 23 -12.66 5.87 18.40
C GLN A 23 -11.89 4.57 18.15
N ARG A 24 -11.73 3.77 19.21
CA ARG A 24 -11.03 2.47 19.17
C ARG A 24 -11.89 1.30 18.65
N SER A 25 -13.17 1.49 18.35
CA SER A 25 -14.09 0.33 18.21
C SER A 25 -14.60 0.02 16.81
N SER A 26 -14.42 0.90 15.81
CA SER A 26 -15.04 0.67 14.50
C SER A 26 -14.12 0.06 13.41
N LEU A 27 -12.81 0.05 13.60
CA LEU A 27 -11.88 -0.46 12.59
C LEU A 27 -11.52 -1.95 12.75
N GLN A 28 -11.72 -2.53 13.93
CA GLN A 28 -11.52 -3.96 14.15
C GLN A 28 -12.57 -4.84 13.45
N ASN A 29 -13.74 -4.31 13.12
CA ASN A 29 -14.81 -5.05 12.44
C ASN A 29 -14.69 -5.12 10.91
N MET A 30 -13.65 -4.57 10.30
CA MET A 30 -13.47 -4.66 8.84
C MET A 30 -12.68 -5.88 8.37
N GLU A 31 -12.07 -6.65 9.25
CA GLU A 31 -11.33 -7.88 8.88
C GLU A 31 -12.20 -9.14 8.84
N GLU A 32 -13.43 -9.11 9.37
CA GLU A 32 -14.30 -10.31 9.53
C GLU A 32 -15.59 -10.28 8.70
N ILE A 33 -15.63 -9.68 7.52
CA ILE A 33 -16.73 -9.99 6.61
C ILE A 33 -16.25 -11.13 5.71
N GLY A 34 -16.69 -12.33 6.05
CA GLY A 34 -16.38 -13.63 5.47
C GLY A 34 -16.52 -13.80 3.97
N ARG A 35 -15.82 -13.00 3.17
CA ARG A 35 -15.66 -13.23 1.74
C ARG A 35 -14.48 -14.15 1.52
N LYS A 36 -14.75 -15.38 1.10
CA LYS A 36 -13.70 -16.37 0.75
C LYS A 36 -12.81 -15.92 -0.43
N HIS A 37 -13.27 -14.97 -1.27
CA HIS A 37 -12.54 -14.42 -2.41
C HIS A 37 -12.85 -12.92 -2.58
N PRO A 38 -11.84 -12.08 -2.86
CA PRO A 38 -12.06 -10.67 -3.17
C PRO A 38 -12.77 -10.54 -4.53
N ILE A 39 -13.76 -9.66 -4.59
CA ILE A 39 -14.41 -9.26 -5.84
C ILE A 39 -13.78 -7.92 -6.23
N HIS A 40 -13.01 -7.91 -7.32
CA HIS A 40 -12.47 -6.68 -7.88
C HIS A 40 -13.58 -5.97 -8.67
N LEU A 41 -14.14 -4.93 -8.09
CA LEU A 41 -15.08 -4.06 -8.78
C LEU A 41 -14.30 -3.14 -9.72
N ASP A 42 -14.90 -2.80 -10.88
CA ASP A 42 -14.35 -1.76 -11.71
C ASP A 42 -14.26 -0.47 -10.91
N VAL A 43 -13.15 0.22 -11.07
CA VAL A 43 -12.93 1.50 -10.39
C VAL A 43 -13.94 2.49 -10.94
N HIS A 44 -14.85 2.96 -10.10
CA HIS A 44 -15.88 3.89 -10.52
C HIS A 44 -15.27 5.27 -10.75
N ASP A 45 -15.18 5.68 -12.02
CA ASP A 45 -14.89 7.04 -12.40
C ASP A 45 -16.07 7.93 -11.95
N ARG A 46 -15.81 8.76 -10.97
CA ARG A 46 -16.71 9.83 -10.55
C ARG A 46 -16.13 11.12 -11.12
N ARG A 47 -16.71 11.62 -12.16
CA ARG A 47 -16.25 12.72 -13.03
C ARG A 47 -15.50 13.89 -12.38
N ASP A 48 -15.58 14.08 -11.06
CA ASP A 48 -14.94 15.17 -10.32
C ASP A 48 -14.32 14.75 -8.98
N THR A 49 -14.11 13.45 -8.75
CA THR A 49 -13.53 12.99 -7.48
C THR A 49 -12.31 12.13 -7.76
N PRO A 50 -11.14 12.47 -7.20
CA PRO A 50 -9.95 11.64 -7.33
C PRO A 50 -10.19 10.20 -6.89
N ILE A 51 -9.59 9.25 -7.59
CA ILE A 51 -9.72 7.83 -7.31
C ILE A 51 -8.48 7.39 -6.54
N ILE A 52 -8.63 7.07 -5.26
CA ILE A 52 -7.59 6.40 -4.49
C ILE A 52 -8.08 5.02 -4.09
N VAL A 53 -7.29 4.00 -4.42
CA VAL A 53 -7.56 2.61 -4.06
C VAL A 53 -6.54 2.14 -3.03
N PHE A 54 -7.03 1.58 -1.95
CA PHE A 54 -6.23 0.90 -0.95
C PHE A 54 -6.12 -0.58 -1.28
N LEU A 55 -4.89 -1.11 -1.36
CA LEU A 55 -4.60 -2.51 -1.67
C LEU A 55 -3.94 -3.22 -0.49
N THR A 56 -4.28 -4.51 -0.35
CA THR A 56 -3.54 -5.46 0.47
C THR A 56 -3.18 -6.68 -0.37
N VAL A 57 -1.88 -6.92 -0.53
CA VAL A 57 -1.35 -8.01 -1.37
C VAL A 57 -0.47 -8.91 -0.52
N CYS A 58 -0.85 -10.18 -0.38
CA CYS A 58 -0.17 -11.14 0.49
C CYS A 58 0.76 -12.07 -0.27
N THR A 59 1.80 -12.54 0.41
CA THR A 59 2.64 -13.64 -0.05
C THR A 59 1.85 -14.96 -0.06
N LYS A 60 2.28 -15.89 -0.88
CA LYS A 60 1.70 -17.25 -0.92
C LYS A 60 1.94 -17.95 0.42
N GLY A 61 0.84 -18.39 1.05
CA GLY A 61 0.91 -19.04 2.37
C GLY A 61 1.35 -18.12 3.50
N ARG A 62 1.27 -16.81 3.32
CA ARG A 62 1.69 -15.80 4.33
C ARG A 62 3.16 -15.98 4.75
N LYS A 63 4.03 -16.36 3.83
CA LYS A 63 5.48 -16.48 4.08
C LYS A 63 6.08 -15.11 4.43
N PRO A 64 6.87 -14.96 5.51
CA PRO A 64 7.41 -13.68 5.96
C PRO A 64 8.71 -13.31 5.20
N ILE A 65 8.63 -13.11 3.88
CA ILE A 65 9.78 -12.95 2.97
C ILE A 65 9.97 -11.52 2.44
N LEU A 66 9.08 -10.57 2.78
CA LEU A 66 9.09 -9.23 2.18
C LEU A 66 9.91 -8.20 2.98
N ALA A 67 10.08 -8.38 4.29
CA ALA A 67 10.72 -7.40 5.17
C ALA A 67 12.27 -7.50 5.09
N SER A 68 12.81 -7.20 3.91
CA SER A 68 14.26 -7.10 3.67
C SER A 68 14.55 -5.93 2.72
N SER A 69 15.74 -5.34 2.83
CA SER A 69 16.14 -4.22 1.96
C SER A 69 16.10 -4.60 0.48
N ALA A 70 16.47 -5.84 0.14
CA ALA A 70 16.46 -6.33 -1.23
C ALA A 70 15.03 -6.50 -1.77
N ALA A 71 14.12 -7.11 -1.00
CA ALA A 71 12.71 -7.23 -1.39
C ALA A 71 12.04 -5.86 -1.50
N HIS A 72 12.34 -4.94 -0.58
CA HIS A 72 11.82 -3.56 -0.61
C HIS A 72 12.28 -2.83 -1.87
N ALA A 73 13.58 -2.87 -2.20
CA ALA A 73 14.11 -2.25 -3.42
C ALA A 73 13.43 -2.82 -4.69
N LEU A 74 13.29 -4.13 -4.77
CA LEU A 74 12.63 -4.81 -5.88
C LEU A 74 11.17 -4.38 -6.06
N LEU A 75 10.43 -4.21 -4.97
CA LEU A 75 9.06 -3.69 -4.99
C LEU A 75 9.00 -2.26 -5.52
N ILE A 76 9.87 -1.38 -5.01
CA ILE A 76 9.95 0.03 -5.46
C ILE A 76 10.23 0.11 -6.98
N GLU A 77 11.19 -0.68 -7.47
CA GLU A 77 11.52 -0.73 -8.90
C GLU A 77 10.32 -1.21 -9.73
N ALA A 78 9.66 -2.28 -9.31
CA ALA A 78 8.50 -2.82 -10.01
C ALA A 78 7.33 -1.81 -10.05
N TRP A 79 7.08 -1.10 -8.96
CA TRP A 79 6.03 -0.06 -8.92
C TRP A 79 6.36 1.13 -9.79
N ARG A 80 7.64 1.58 -9.81
CA ARG A 80 8.10 2.67 -10.70
C ARG A 80 8.03 2.29 -12.17
N ALA A 81 8.24 1.02 -12.50
CA ALA A 81 8.11 0.51 -13.87
C ALA A 81 6.65 0.36 -14.33
N ALA A 82 5.73 0.13 -13.40
CA ALA A 82 4.31 -0.10 -13.65
C ALA A 82 3.50 1.22 -13.74
N LYS A 83 3.76 2.03 -14.77
CA LYS A 83 3.40 3.45 -14.90
C LYS A 83 1.90 3.76 -15.03
N MET A 84 1.03 2.77 -15.27
CA MET A 84 -0.40 3.01 -15.48
C MET A 84 -1.15 3.43 -14.20
N TRP A 85 -0.58 3.13 -13.04
CA TRP A 85 -1.04 3.56 -11.74
C TRP A 85 0.12 4.17 -10.94
N GLN A 86 -0.17 5.20 -10.17
CA GLN A 86 0.79 5.82 -9.25
C GLN A 86 0.63 5.21 -7.87
N VAL A 87 1.74 4.73 -7.30
CA VAL A 87 1.76 4.31 -5.89
C VAL A 87 2.03 5.51 -5.01
N GLY A 88 1.15 5.77 -4.05
CA GLY A 88 1.31 6.77 -3.02
C GLY A 88 2.03 6.22 -1.80
N ARG A 89 1.37 6.32 -0.63
CA ARG A 89 1.87 5.76 0.64
C ARG A 89 1.78 4.25 0.65
N TYR A 90 2.77 3.61 1.26
CA TYR A 90 2.84 2.15 1.36
C TYR A 90 3.56 1.70 2.63
N ALA A 91 3.24 0.49 3.08
CA ALA A 91 3.98 -0.24 4.11
C ALA A 91 4.13 -1.71 3.71
N VAL A 92 5.38 -2.19 3.70
CA VAL A 92 5.73 -3.59 3.41
C VAL A 92 5.89 -4.32 4.74
N MET A 93 4.94 -5.19 5.05
CA MET A 93 4.99 -6.10 6.20
C MET A 93 5.74 -7.38 5.83
N PRO A 94 6.16 -8.22 6.79
CA PRO A 94 6.90 -9.44 6.46
C PRO A 94 6.22 -10.34 5.42
N ASP A 95 4.90 -10.44 5.43
CA ASP A 95 4.12 -11.39 4.64
C ASP A 95 3.03 -10.74 3.76
N HIS A 96 2.94 -9.42 3.73
CA HIS A 96 2.02 -8.67 2.89
C HIS A 96 2.45 -7.23 2.68
N VAL A 97 1.84 -6.60 1.68
CA VAL A 97 2.01 -5.18 1.38
C VAL A 97 0.68 -4.47 1.52
N HIS A 98 0.68 -3.33 2.19
CA HIS A 98 -0.37 -2.33 2.09
C HIS A 98 0.14 -1.18 1.22
N LEU A 99 -0.67 -0.75 0.26
CA LEU A 99 -0.35 0.42 -0.54
C LEU A 99 -1.62 1.16 -0.97
N PHE A 100 -1.46 2.46 -1.20
CA PHE A 100 -2.47 3.29 -1.85
C PHE A 100 -2.01 3.58 -3.26
N CYS A 101 -2.93 3.52 -4.21
CA CYS A 101 -2.64 3.86 -5.60
C CYS A 101 -3.78 4.63 -6.26
N ALA A 102 -3.44 5.37 -7.30
CA ALA A 102 -4.37 6.13 -8.12
C ALA A 102 -4.05 5.92 -9.60
N PRO A 103 -5.04 6.02 -10.51
CA PRO A 103 -4.78 6.05 -11.94
C PRO A 103 -3.78 7.14 -12.31
N ALA A 104 -2.84 6.84 -13.21
CA ALA A 104 -1.87 7.83 -13.68
C ALA A 104 -2.43 8.79 -14.74
N GLY A 105 -3.58 8.48 -15.31
CA GLY A 105 -4.25 9.28 -16.34
C GLY A 105 -5.65 8.75 -16.66
N SER A 106 -6.31 9.36 -17.66
CA SER A 106 -7.68 9.00 -18.08
C SER A 106 -7.75 7.63 -18.77
N GLU A 107 -6.69 7.23 -19.48
CA GLU A 107 -6.59 5.94 -20.15
C GLU A 107 -5.72 4.99 -19.31
N THR A 108 -6.31 4.44 -18.26
CA THR A 108 -5.58 3.58 -17.32
C THR A 108 -6.09 2.14 -17.44
N GLU A 109 -5.15 1.20 -17.51
CA GLU A 109 -5.50 -0.23 -17.51
C GLU A 109 -6.24 -0.64 -16.22
N PRO A 110 -7.07 -1.69 -16.27
CA PRO A 110 -7.76 -2.19 -15.09
C PRO A 110 -6.79 -2.53 -13.96
N LEU A 111 -7.14 -2.15 -12.72
CA LEU A 111 -6.34 -2.36 -11.52
C LEU A 111 -5.81 -3.80 -11.40
N LEU A 112 -6.65 -4.79 -11.75
CA LEU A 112 -6.27 -6.21 -11.74
C LEU A 112 -5.06 -6.50 -12.66
N GLN A 113 -5.00 -5.87 -13.85
CA GLN A 113 -3.90 -6.07 -14.80
C GLN A 113 -2.62 -5.44 -14.28
N TRP A 114 -2.71 -4.23 -13.77
CA TRP A 114 -1.57 -3.53 -13.15
C TRP A 114 -1.00 -4.32 -11.95
N VAL A 115 -1.86 -4.85 -11.07
CA VAL A 115 -1.40 -5.67 -9.93
C VAL A 115 -0.76 -6.97 -10.41
N LYS A 116 -1.31 -7.63 -11.43
CA LYS A 116 -0.69 -8.81 -12.04
C LYS A 116 0.68 -8.51 -12.64
N TYR A 117 0.81 -7.35 -13.30
CA TYR A 117 2.06 -6.94 -13.94
C TYR A 117 3.18 -6.82 -12.90
N TRP A 118 3.05 -5.97 -11.87
CA TRP A 118 4.13 -5.77 -10.91
C TRP A 118 4.38 -7.00 -10.01
N LYS A 119 3.36 -7.78 -9.69
CA LYS A 119 3.54 -9.10 -9.02
C LYS A 119 4.38 -10.05 -9.87
N SER A 120 4.11 -10.10 -11.17
CA SER A 120 4.88 -10.91 -12.11
C SER A 120 6.32 -10.42 -12.25
N ALA A 121 6.51 -9.10 -12.34
CA ALA A 121 7.83 -8.47 -12.44
C ALA A 121 8.67 -8.78 -11.20
N THR A 122 8.13 -8.60 -10.00
CA THR A 122 8.82 -8.95 -8.76
C THR A 122 9.09 -10.45 -8.64
N ALA A 123 8.15 -11.32 -9.00
CA ALA A 123 8.34 -12.76 -8.91
C ALA A 123 9.45 -13.29 -9.84
N ARG A 124 9.58 -12.71 -11.06
CA ARG A 124 10.66 -13.10 -12.00
C ARG A 124 12.05 -12.73 -11.49
N ASN A 125 12.17 -11.62 -10.78
CA ASN A 125 13.42 -11.10 -10.24
C ASN A 125 13.59 -11.42 -8.76
N TRP A 126 12.79 -12.37 -8.23
CA TRP A 126 12.84 -12.69 -6.80
C TRP A 126 14.18 -13.30 -6.40
N ILE A 127 14.70 -12.83 -5.27
CA ILE A 127 16.07 -13.08 -4.85
C ILE A 127 16.31 -14.56 -4.50
N THR A 128 15.30 -15.20 -3.92
CA THR A 128 15.38 -16.58 -3.42
C THR A 128 14.43 -17.50 -4.20
N PRO A 129 14.90 -18.32 -5.14
CA PRO A 129 14.02 -19.21 -5.95
C PRO A 129 13.16 -20.16 -5.11
N ALA A 130 13.63 -20.58 -3.95
CA ALA A 130 12.88 -21.45 -3.03
C ALA A 130 11.63 -20.80 -2.43
N ASP A 131 11.49 -19.48 -2.50
CA ASP A 131 10.29 -18.77 -2.06
C ASP A 131 9.12 -18.85 -3.03
N ALA A 132 9.37 -19.31 -4.26
CA ALA A 132 8.33 -19.42 -5.28
C ALA A 132 7.20 -20.39 -4.87
N PRO A 133 5.97 -20.10 -5.22
CA PRO A 133 5.46 -18.84 -5.76
C PRO A 133 5.39 -17.76 -4.68
N VAL A 134 5.87 -16.53 -5.01
CA VAL A 134 5.99 -15.42 -4.05
C VAL A 134 4.62 -14.93 -3.59
N TRP A 135 3.70 -14.73 -4.52
CA TRP A 135 2.42 -14.04 -4.26
C TRP A 135 1.22 -14.97 -4.22
N GLN A 136 0.23 -14.65 -3.37
CA GLN A 136 -1.12 -15.20 -3.50
C GLN A 136 -1.73 -14.79 -4.84
N ARG A 137 -2.65 -15.60 -5.37
CA ARG A 137 -3.36 -15.31 -6.63
C ARG A 137 -4.16 -14.02 -6.51
N HIS A 138 -4.96 -13.89 -5.46
CA HIS A 138 -5.86 -12.77 -5.21
C HIS A 138 -5.19 -11.69 -4.35
N PHE A 139 -5.82 -10.53 -4.30
CA PHE A 139 -5.48 -9.41 -3.43
C PHE A 139 -6.78 -8.73 -2.97
N TRP A 140 -6.71 -7.89 -1.96
CA TRP A 140 -7.84 -7.12 -1.47
C TRP A 140 -7.69 -5.67 -1.92
N ASP A 141 -8.80 -5.07 -2.40
CA ASP A 141 -8.85 -3.68 -2.81
C ASP A 141 -10.10 -2.99 -2.25
N THR A 142 -9.96 -1.71 -1.97
CA THR A 142 -11.06 -0.86 -1.52
C THR A 142 -10.85 0.54 -2.09
N GLN A 143 -11.77 1.00 -2.95
CA GLN A 143 -11.77 2.37 -3.40
C GLN A 143 -12.19 3.29 -2.25
N LEU A 144 -11.35 4.26 -1.91
CA LEU A 144 -11.66 5.26 -0.89
C LEU A 144 -12.70 6.24 -1.43
N ARG A 145 -13.55 6.77 -0.54
CA ARG A 145 -14.68 7.61 -0.94
C ARG A 145 -14.54 9.07 -0.51
N ARG A 146 -13.62 9.37 0.42
CA ARG A 146 -13.41 10.69 1.02
C ARG A 146 -11.96 10.87 1.43
N SER A 147 -11.46 12.12 1.43
CA SER A 147 -10.10 12.46 1.85
C SER A 147 -9.78 12.02 3.29
N GLU A 148 -10.75 12.18 4.20
CA GLU A 148 -10.61 11.77 5.60
C GLU A 148 -10.33 10.26 5.75
N SER A 149 -10.90 9.42 4.85
CA SER A 149 -10.62 7.98 4.88
C SER A 149 -9.19 7.63 4.44
N TYR A 150 -8.53 8.48 3.61
CA TYR A 150 -7.13 8.25 3.22
C TYR A 150 -6.19 8.36 4.42
N ASP A 151 -6.26 9.47 5.16
CA ASP A 151 -5.39 9.68 6.32
C ASP A 151 -5.71 8.73 7.48
N GLN A 152 -6.98 8.46 7.76
CA GLN A 152 -7.38 7.48 8.77
C GLN A 152 -6.89 6.07 8.41
N LYS A 153 -7.02 5.69 7.13
CA LYS A 153 -6.55 4.38 6.67
C LYS A 153 -5.03 4.30 6.69
N TRP A 154 -4.33 5.39 6.32
CA TRP A 154 -2.88 5.46 6.44
C TRP A 154 -2.41 5.35 7.88
N GLN A 155 -3.05 6.06 8.82
CA GLN A 155 -2.73 5.96 10.25
C GLN A 155 -2.83 4.52 10.74
N TYR A 156 -3.88 3.80 10.35
CA TYR A 156 -4.02 2.37 10.64
C TYR A 156 -2.86 1.55 10.05
N VAL A 157 -2.47 1.81 8.80
CA VAL A 157 -1.44 1.05 8.09
C VAL A 157 -0.06 1.27 8.70
N VAL A 158 0.31 2.52 8.97
CA VAL A 158 1.63 2.87 9.52
C VAL A 158 1.87 2.33 10.93
N GLU A 159 0.81 2.01 11.66
CA GLU A 159 0.88 1.38 12.99
C GLU A 159 0.99 -0.16 12.94
N ASN A 160 0.81 -0.79 11.78
CA ASN A 160 0.86 -2.25 11.67
C ASN A 160 2.17 -2.87 12.20
N PRO A 161 3.36 -2.31 11.92
CA PRO A 161 4.61 -2.83 12.47
C PRO A 161 4.66 -2.80 14.01
N ILE A 162 4.06 -1.76 14.64
CA ILE A 162 3.97 -1.68 16.11
C ILE A 162 3.01 -2.74 16.63
N ARG A 163 1.82 -2.87 16.03
CA ARG A 163 0.83 -3.89 16.42
C ARG A 163 1.35 -5.31 16.25
N ALA A 164 2.22 -5.52 15.28
CA ALA A 164 2.91 -6.80 15.06
C ALA A 164 4.13 -7.02 15.97
N GLY A 165 4.47 -6.05 16.85
CA GLY A 165 5.61 -6.14 17.75
C GLY A 165 6.98 -6.04 17.07
N LEU A 166 7.04 -5.58 15.81
CA LEU A 166 8.27 -5.51 15.03
C LEU A 166 9.13 -4.29 15.38
N VAL A 167 8.49 -3.19 15.76
CA VAL A 167 9.15 -1.95 16.17
C VAL A 167 8.37 -1.27 17.32
N LYS A 168 9.01 -0.32 18.00
CA LYS A 168 8.37 0.46 19.08
C LYS A 168 7.72 1.74 18.59
N ARG A 169 8.22 2.34 17.50
CA ARG A 169 7.72 3.58 16.89
C ARG A 169 7.49 3.35 15.40
N THR A 170 6.53 4.02 14.82
CA THR A 170 6.22 3.91 13.37
C THR A 170 7.42 4.26 12.50
N CYS A 171 8.18 5.27 12.87
CA CYS A 171 9.37 5.72 12.13
C CYS A 171 10.56 4.74 12.19
N ASP A 172 10.56 3.78 13.10
CA ASP A 172 11.61 2.76 13.18
C ASP A 172 11.41 1.65 12.13
N TRP A 173 10.25 1.61 11.42
CA TRP A 173 10.01 0.63 10.37
C TRP A 173 10.58 1.09 9.02
N PRO A 174 11.64 0.43 8.49
CA PRO A 174 12.35 0.94 7.32
C PRO A 174 11.66 0.64 5.97
N TYR A 175 10.64 -0.24 5.97
CA TYR A 175 10.00 -0.72 4.73
C TYR A 175 8.65 -0.04 4.50
N GLN A 176 8.60 1.28 4.63
CA GLN A 176 7.44 2.12 4.38
C GLN A 176 7.86 3.44 3.74
N GLY A 177 6.91 4.14 3.12
CA GLY A 177 7.19 5.43 2.49
C GLY A 177 6.06 5.94 1.62
N GLU A 178 6.38 6.93 0.81
CA GLU A 178 5.50 7.53 -0.20
C GLU A 178 6.29 7.72 -1.50
N LEU A 179 5.79 7.19 -2.62
CA LEU A 179 6.43 7.34 -3.92
C LEU A 179 5.90 8.54 -4.69
N ASN A 180 4.61 8.77 -4.60
CA ASN A 180 3.92 9.91 -5.23
C ASN A 180 2.93 10.51 -4.22
N VAL A 181 2.80 11.83 -4.24
CA VAL A 181 1.73 12.50 -3.50
C VAL A 181 0.44 12.31 -4.28
N LEU A 182 -0.46 11.47 -3.78
CA LEU A 182 -1.76 11.27 -4.40
C LEU A 182 -2.66 12.45 -4.01
N GLN A 183 -3.18 13.13 -5.02
CA GLN A 183 -4.15 14.21 -4.83
C GLN A 183 -5.54 13.62 -4.62
N TRP A 184 -6.28 14.28 -3.75
CA TRP A 184 -7.63 13.90 -3.37
C TRP A 184 -8.63 15.00 -3.74
#